data_e60b1ac7c49935cc23ce4a5abd54f570
#
_entry.id   e60b1ac7c49935cc23ce4a5abd54f570
#
_cell.length_a   1.000
_cell.length_b   1.000
_cell.length_c   1.000
_cell.angle_alpha   90.00
_cell.angle_beta   90.00
_cell.angle_gamma   90.00
#
_symmetry.space_group_name_H-M   'P 1'
#
loop_
_entity.id
_entity.type
_entity.pdbx_description
1 polymer ?
#
loop_
_entity_poly.entity_id
_entity_poly.type
_entity_poly.pdbx_seq_one_letter_code
_entity_poly.pdbx_strand_id
1 'polypeptide(L)'
;MSTKYFYNLGKKKLFPICRSLTGKGNEKTLSIIKKTLGKLKIIKFRSGKKVYDWKIPNEWNVKDAYVLDKFNKKKIDFKKNNLHLVGYSSPQKNNLVEKRKFFQHLHTLPDQIHAIPYVTSYYKKYWGFCISEKTKKLFNAKYKSKDKFKILINTKFNKKGKMLVGEYFIKGESPQEILISTYICHPSLANDNLSGILVALNLVKHFKKIKNLKKSLRFVFLPETIGSIAYLNKNLNLLKKNVIGGYNLTCLGISSQHSYIPSKYKNSPSDFALKESYKKLKIKPKKYSFLERGSDERQYNSPGIDLPITTVFRSKFATFKEYHTSMDNFEFLSSKALDDSYKVIKKSIEIILAKKYPKSKVLGEPFMSKRGMYPTISKKNNVYLSSKLLDFLQYSDGKNDLKSISKLIKLNLDETQKCLKILIKNNLIEI
;
A
#
# COMPACT_ATOMS: atom_id res chain seq x y z
N MET A 1 6.81 -18.51 11.53
CA MET A 1 5.33 -18.52 11.39
C MET A 1 5.02 -18.78 9.93
N SER A 2 4.06 -19.64 9.63
CA SER A 2 3.69 -20.00 8.25
C SER A 2 2.63 -19.02 7.71
N THR A 3 2.44 -18.99 6.38
CA THR A 3 1.36 -18.23 5.73
C THR A 3 0.00 -18.60 6.30
N LYS A 4 -0.21 -19.89 6.66
CA LYS A 4 -1.43 -20.38 7.34
C LYS A 4 -1.70 -19.67 8.68
N TYR A 5 -0.65 -19.36 9.46
CA TYR A 5 -0.80 -18.57 10.69
C TYR A 5 -1.37 -17.16 10.39
N PHE A 6 -0.82 -16.47 9.39
CA PHE A 6 -1.29 -15.12 9.02
C PHE A 6 -2.70 -15.16 8.44
N TYR A 7 -3.03 -16.18 7.62
CA TYR A 7 -4.40 -16.40 7.15
C TYR A 7 -5.38 -16.49 8.31
N ASN A 8 -5.10 -17.33 9.32
CA ASN A 8 -5.94 -17.47 10.51
C ASN A 8 -6.01 -16.19 11.35
N LEU A 9 -4.91 -15.45 11.49
CA LEU A 9 -4.88 -14.14 12.13
C LEU A 9 -5.81 -13.16 11.41
N GLY A 10 -5.75 -13.13 10.08
CA GLY A 10 -6.62 -12.33 9.23
C GLY A 10 -8.08 -12.68 9.47
N LYS A 11 -8.45 -13.95 9.30
CA LYS A 11 -9.82 -14.44 9.42
C LYS A 11 -10.43 -14.16 10.79
N LYS A 12 -9.72 -14.53 11.87
CA LYS A 12 -10.27 -14.51 13.24
C LYS A 12 -10.14 -13.15 13.94
N LYS A 13 -9.10 -12.35 13.64
CA LYS A 13 -8.76 -11.15 14.43
C LYS A 13 -8.90 -9.85 13.67
N LEU A 14 -8.57 -9.82 12.36
CA LEU A 14 -8.57 -8.58 11.58
C LEU A 14 -9.84 -8.39 10.76
N PHE A 15 -10.38 -9.43 10.15
CA PHE A 15 -11.57 -9.35 9.29
C PHE A 15 -12.81 -8.77 10.01
N PRO A 16 -13.13 -9.14 11.27
CA PRO A 16 -14.30 -8.61 11.96
C PRO A 16 -14.21 -7.14 12.36
N ILE A 17 -13.04 -6.49 12.19
CA ILE A 17 -12.85 -5.10 12.62
C ILE A 17 -13.46 -4.14 11.60
N CYS A 18 -14.33 -3.23 12.08
CA CYS A 18 -14.80 -2.10 11.29
C CYS A 18 -13.68 -1.07 11.14
N ARG A 19 -12.90 -1.21 10.08
CA ARG A 19 -11.84 -0.26 9.71
C ARG A 19 -12.40 0.87 8.87
N SER A 20 -11.75 2.02 8.89
CA SER A 20 -12.03 3.16 8.03
C SER A 20 -10.77 4.03 7.91
N LEU A 21 -10.87 5.28 7.40
CA LEU A 21 -9.69 6.17 7.33
C LEU A 21 -9.13 6.51 8.71
N THR A 22 -9.97 6.51 9.76
CA THR A 22 -9.59 6.86 11.13
C THR A 22 -10.33 5.96 12.12
N GLY A 23 -10.17 6.22 13.41
CA GLY A 23 -10.99 5.67 14.49
C GLY A 23 -10.44 4.37 15.11
N LYS A 24 -11.22 3.85 16.06
CA LYS A 24 -10.86 2.68 16.90
C LYS A 24 -10.57 1.40 16.11
N GLY A 25 -11.22 1.23 14.93
CA GLY A 25 -10.95 0.07 14.07
C GLY A 25 -9.51 0.03 13.57
N ASN A 26 -8.98 1.18 13.13
CA ASN A 26 -7.58 1.27 12.70
C ASN A 26 -6.62 1.17 13.90
N GLU A 27 -6.94 1.78 15.03
CA GLU A 27 -6.16 1.66 16.25
C GLU A 27 -6.02 0.19 16.70
N LYS A 28 -7.14 -0.56 16.72
CA LYS A 28 -7.16 -2.00 17.03
C LYS A 28 -6.37 -2.82 16.01
N THR A 29 -6.49 -2.51 14.73
CA THR A 29 -5.72 -3.16 13.65
C THR A 29 -4.22 -2.96 13.86
N LEU A 30 -3.77 -1.72 14.07
CA LEU A 30 -2.36 -1.41 14.32
C LEU A 30 -1.84 -2.02 15.63
N SER A 31 -2.68 -2.11 16.66
CA SER A 31 -2.35 -2.81 17.91
C SER A 31 -2.10 -4.30 17.69
N ILE A 32 -2.92 -4.97 16.89
CA ILE A 32 -2.73 -6.38 16.52
C ILE A 32 -1.44 -6.55 15.70
N ILE A 33 -1.20 -5.67 14.72
CA ILE A 33 0.04 -5.65 13.94
C ILE A 33 1.26 -5.49 14.86
N LYS A 34 1.22 -4.50 15.78
CA LYS A 34 2.28 -4.26 16.78
C LYS A 34 2.56 -5.50 17.62
N LYS A 35 1.51 -6.12 18.18
CA LYS A 35 1.63 -7.37 18.97
C LYS A 35 2.23 -8.50 18.13
N THR A 36 1.83 -8.63 16.88
CA THR A 36 2.32 -9.68 15.97
C THR A 36 3.81 -9.50 15.63
N LEU A 37 4.27 -8.26 15.43
CA LEU A 37 5.64 -7.96 15.03
C LEU A 37 6.60 -7.75 16.22
N GLY A 38 6.08 -7.51 17.42
CA GLY A 38 6.83 -7.15 18.63
C GLY A 38 7.02 -5.65 18.80
N LYS A 39 7.16 -4.88 17.71
CA LYS A 39 7.27 -3.42 17.70
C LYS A 39 6.54 -2.85 16.49
N LEU A 40 6.11 -1.59 16.58
CA LEU A 40 5.57 -0.79 15.48
C LEU A 40 5.55 0.67 15.94
N LYS A 41 6.15 1.56 15.16
CA LYS A 41 6.05 3.00 15.39
C LYS A 41 4.68 3.50 14.91
N ILE A 42 3.93 4.14 15.78
CA ILE A 42 2.64 4.73 15.46
C ILE A 42 2.81 6.23 15.24
N ILE A 43 2.54 6.65 14.02
CA ILE A 43 2.58 8.05 13.60
C ILE A 43 1.15 8.57 13.65
N LYS A 44 0.95 9.70 14.34
CA LYS A 44 -0.36 10.33 14.55
C LYS A 44 -0.45 11.59 13.70
N PHE A 45 -1.56 11.72 12.97
CA PHE A 45 -1.90 12.93 12.22
C PHE A 45 -3.22 13.49 12.78
N ARG A 46 -3.18 14.71 13.32
CA ARG A 46 -4.35 15.36 13.95
C ARG A 46 -5.44 15.63 12.91
N SER A 47 -6.70 15.35 13.26
CA SER A 47 -7.86 15.73 12.46
C SER A 47 -7.85 17.24 12.17
N GLY A 48 -8.20 17.59 10.94
CA GLY A 48 -8.17 18.98 10.49
C GLY A 48 -6.82 19.49 10.01
N LYS A 49 -5.69 18.78 10.22
CA LYS A 49 -4.38 19.18 9.71
C LYS A 49 -4.36 19.15 8.18
N LYS A 50 -3.86 20.23 7.56
CA LYS A 50 -3.60 20.29 6.11
C LYS A 50 -2.37 19.46 5.77
N VAL A 51 -2.46 18.64 4.71
CA VAL A 51 -1.37 17.81 4.16
C VAL A 51 -1.43 17.92 2.64
N TYR A 52 -0.51 18.69 2.07
CA TYR A 52 -0.56 19.17 0.69
C TYR A 52 -1.93 19.86 0.42
N ASP A 53 -2.67 19.40 -0.59
CA ASP A 53 -4.01 19.92 -0.94
C ASP A 53 -5.15 19.32 -0.09
N TRP A 54 -4.85 18.30 0.72
CA TRP A 54 -5.83 17.55 1.50
C TRP A 54 -5.89 18.00 2.96
N LYS A 55 -6.96 17.61 3.63
CA LYS A 55 -7.17 17.81 5.07
C LYS A 55 -7.46 16.47 5.74
N ILE A 56 -6.76 16.16 6.85
CA ILE A 56 -7.04 14.96 7.63
C ILE A 56 -8.49 14.97 8.10
N PRO A 57 -9.30 13.93 7.80
CA PRO A 57 -10.70 13.92 8.18
C PRO A 57 -10.87 13.85 9.71
N ASN A 58 -12.06 14.21 10.19
CA ASN A 58 -12.40 14.00 11.59
C ASN A 58 -12.34 12.52 11.95
N GLU A 59 -11.88 12.21 13.14
CA GLU A 59 -11.88 10.83 13.60
C GLU A 59 -13.32 10.33 13.73
N TRP A 60 -13.63 9.25 13.01
CA TRP A 60 -14.95 8.64 13.00
C TRP A 60 -14.95 7.32 13.76
N ASN A 61 -15.91 7.18 14.66
CA ASN A 61 -16.11 5.96 15.45
C ASN A 61 -17.57 5.53 15.37
N VAL A 62 -17.81 4.24 15.25
CA VAL A 62 -19.13 3.61 15.29
C VAL A 62 -19.22 2.70 16.50
N LYS A 63 -20.32 2.83 17.25
CA LYS A 63 -20.69 1.94 18.36
C LYS A 63 -21.73 0.91 17.93
N ASP A 64 -22.76 1.37 17.20
CA ASP A 64 -23.86 0.52 16.74
C ASP A 64 -24.59 1.20 15.57
N ALA A 65 -25.21 0.38 14.69
CA ALA A 65 -26.13 0.88 13.68
C ALA A 65 -27.10 -0.22 13.27
N TYR A 66 -28.38 0.09 13.21
CA TYR A 66 -29.41 -0.88 12.82
C TYR A 66 -30.69 -0.19 12.31
N VAL A 67 -31.51 -0.97 11.64
CA VAL A 67 -32.82 -0.57 11.17
C VAL A 67 -33.87 -1.54 11.72
N LEU A 68 -34.89 -1.00 12.41
CA LEU A 68 -36.07 -1.76 12.84
C LEU A 68 -37.23 -1.46 11.89
N ASP A 69 -38.05 -2.49 11.63
CA ASP A 69 -39.32 -2.34 10.91
C ASP A 69 -40.44 -1.81 11.83
N LYS A 70 -41.62 -1.62 11.27
CA LYS A 70 -42.81 -1.19 12.00
C LYS A 70 -43.25 -2.12 13.15
N PHE A 71 -42.75 -3.35 13.19
CA PHE A 71 -42.98 -4.34 14.24
C PHE A 71 -41.80 -4.40 15.23
N ASN A 72 -40.91 -3.41 15.24
CA ASN A 72 -39.69 -3.37 16.03
C ASN A 72 -38.73 -4.56 15.80
N LYS A 73 -38.85 -5.27 14.68
CA LYS A 73 -37.94 -6.34 14.31
C LYS A 73 -36.70 -5.78 13.58
N LYS A 74 -35.50 -6.15 14.06
CA LYS A 74 -34.25 -5.74 13.46
C LYS A 74 -34.07 -6.37 12.07
N LYS A 75 -33.96 -5.55 11.03
CA LYS A 75 -33.85 -5.97 9.63
C LYS A 75 -32.46 -5.78 9.07
N ILE A 76 -31.76 -4.73 9.48
CA ILE A 76 -30.37 -4.45 9.14
C ILE A 76 -29.61 -4.32 10.45
N ASP A 77 -28.44 -4.96 10.55
CA ASP A 77 -27.65 -4.96 11.77
C ASP A 77 -26.17 -4.87 11.44
N PHE A 78 -25.55 -3.74 11.71
CA PHE A 78 -24.12 -3.50 11.57
C PHE A 78 -23.26 -4.56 12.29
N LYS A 79 -23.72 -5.09 13.44
CA LYS A 79 -22.99 -6.12 14.18
C LYS A 79 -22.92 -7.47 13.46
N LYS A 80 -23.84 -7.73 12.50
CA LYS A 80 -23.81 -8.92 11.66
C LYS A 80 -22.84 -8.79 10.50
N ASN A 81 -22.75 -7.57 9.92
CA ASN A 81 -21.80 -7.26 8.86
C ASN A 81 -21.46 -5.76 8.88
N ASN A 82 -20.17 -5.43 8.97
CA ASN A 82 -19.70 -4.04 8.99
C ASN A 82 -20.14 -3.25 7.74
N LEU A 83 -20.28 -3.92 6.60
CA LEU A 83 -20.67 -3.28 5.34
C LEU A 83 -22.12 -2.80 5.31
N HIS A 84 -22.96 -3.24 6.26
CA HIS A 84 -24.32 -2.72 6.36
C HIS A 84 -24.38 -1.22 6.63
N LEU A 85 -23.34 -0.62 7.20
CA LEU A 85 -23.27 0.81 7.44
C LEU A 85 -22.38 1.50 6.42
N VAL A 86 -22.88 2.53 5.74
CA VAL A 86 -22.04 3.40 4.91
C VAL A 86 -20.95 4.02 5.78
N GLY A 87 -19.69 3.85 5.36
CA GLY A 87 -18.54 4.38 6.08
C GLY A 87 -18.62 5.91 6.24
N TYR A 88 -18.29 6.43 7.42
CA TYR A 88 -18.42 7.85 7.78
C TYR A 88 -19.88 8.36 7.86
N SER A 89 -20.86 7.48 8.03
CA SER A 89 -22.25 7.89 8.27
C SER A 89 -22.39 8.82 9.47
N SER A 90 -23.18 9.89 9.29
CA SER A 90 -23.60 10.80 10.34
C SER A 90 -24.56 10.13 11.32
N PRO A 91 -24.57 10.51 12.61
CA PRO A 91 -25.43 9.89 13.62
C PRO A 91 -26.91 10.10 13.33
N GLN A 92 -27.71 9.06 13.63
CA GLN A 92 -29.17 9.07 13.61
C GLN A 92 -29.70 8.51 14.94
N LYS A 93 -30.51 9.28 15.64
CA LYS A 93 -30.99 8.95 16.98
C LYS A 93 -32.43 8.39 16.93
N ASN A 94 -32.62 7.13 16.58
CA ASN A 94 -33.94 6.49 16.55
C ASN A 94 -34.99 7.23 15.71
N ASN A 95 -34.58 7.88 14.63
CA ASN A 95 -35.48 8.58 13.75
C ASN A 95 -36.44 7.64 13.05
N LEU A 96 -37.74 7.96 13.08
CA LEU A 96 -38.75 7.28 12.27
C LEU A 96 -38.72 7.86 10.86
N VAL A 97 -38.42 7.03 9.87
CA VAL A 97 -38.27 7.44 8.47
C VAL A 97 -39.18 6.59 7.60
N GLU A 98 -39.98 7.22 6.77
CA GLU A 98 -40.82 6.49 5.80
C GLU A 98 -39.96 5.69 4.81
N LYS A 99 -40.49 4.56 4.35
CA LYS A 99 -39.80 3.68 3.38
C LYS A 99 -39.27 4.47 2.20
N ARG A 100 -40.08 5.36 1.58
CA ARG A 100 -39.68 6.16 0.43
C ARG A 100 -38.40 6.96 0.69
N LYS A 101 -38.30 7.62 1.84
CA LYS A 101 -37.11 8.42 2.24
C LYS A 101 -35.95 7.53 2.65
N PHE A 102 -36.22 6.43 3.38
CA PHE A 102 -35.19 5.48 3.78
C PHE A 102 -34.48 4.85 2.57
N PHE A 103 -35.22 4.54 1.52
CA PHE A 103 -34.67 3.91 0.30
C PHE A 103 -33.72 4.83 -0.49
N GLN A 104 -33.78 6.16 -0.30
CA GLN A 104 -32.80 7.11 -0.84
C GLN A 104 -31.44 7.00 -0.14
N HIS A 105 -31.40 6.40 1.04
CA HIS A 105 -30.21 6.15 1.85
C HIS A 105 -29.82 4.67 1.89
N LEU A 106 -30.41 3.86 1.00
CA LEU A 106 -30.20 2.42 0.94
C LEU A 106 -29.49 2.03 -0.36
N HIS A 107 -28.29 1.47 -0.23
CA HIS A 107 -27.43 1.11 -1.36
C HIS A 107 -27.47 -0.39 -1.61
N THR A 108 -27.54 -0.78 -2.88
CA THR A 108 -27.49 -2.16 -3.36
C THR A 108 -26.73 -2.23 -4.68
N LEU A 109 -26.41 -3.46 -5.12
CA LEU A 109 -25.85 -3.75 -6.44
C LEU A 109 -26.87 -4.63 -7.20
N PRO A 110 -27.60 -4.08 -8.16
CA PRO A 110 -28.62 -4.84 -8.92
C PRO A 110 -28.05 -6.08 -9.62
N ASP A 111 -26.84 -6.00 -10.16
CA ASP A 111 -26.17 -7.08 -10.89
C ASP A 111 -25.58 -8.15 -9.99
N GLN A 112 -25.58 -7.95 -8.66
CA GLN A 112 -25.03 -8.87 -7.66
C GLN A 112 -26.02 -9.10 -6.52
N ILE A 113 -27.05 -9.89 -6.81
CA ILE A 113 -28.26 -10.06 -5.98
C ILE A 113 -27.96 -10.33 -4.50
N HIS A 114 -26.90 -11.09 -4.17
CA HIS A 114 -26.55 -11.49 -2.81
C HIS A 114 -25.50 -10.60 -2.12
N ALA A 115 -24.81 -9.76 -2.87
CA ALA A 115 -23.72 -8.95 -2.37
C ALA A 115 -24.21 -7.69 -1.63
N ILE A 116 -23.58 -7.37 -0.50
CA ILE A 116 -23.73 -6.09 0.20
C ILE A 116 -22.58 -5.21 -0.28
N PRO A 117 -22.86 -4.03 -0.90
CA PRO A 117 -21.81 -3.15 -1.38
C PRO A 117 -21.04 -2.46 -0.24
N TYR A 118 -19.77 -2.15 -0.49
CA TYR A 118 -18.97 -1.26 0.34
C TYR A 118 -19.12 0.17 -0.16
N VAL A 119 -19.73 1.05 0.65
CA VAL A 119 -19.97 2.46 0.33
C VAL A 119 -19.40 3.35 1.43
N THR A 120 -18.86 4.49 1.05
CA THR A 120 -18.29 5.49 1.97
C THR A 120 -18.77 6.91 1.64
N SER A 121 -18.80 7.77 2.66
CA SER A 121 -19.23 9.16 2.53
C SER A 121 -18.18 10.15 3.05
N TYR A 122 -16.90 9.85 2.89
CA TYR A 122 -15.79 10.70 3.33
C TYR A 122 -15.98 12.16 2.92
N TYR A 123 -15.73 13.09 3.84
CA TYR A 123 -15.86 14.54 3.64
C TYR A 123 -17.28 15.08 3.35
N LYS A 124 -18.30 14.20 3.23
CA LYS A 124 -19.70 14.60 3.03
C LYS A 124 -20.51 14.33 4.29
N LYS A 125 -21.44 15.22 4.65
CA LYS A 125 -22.44 14.95 5.68
C LYS A 125 -23.53 14.06 5.09
N TYR A 126 -23.44 12.76 5.33
CA TYR A 126 -24.34 11.75 4.79
C TYR A 126 -24.56 10.64 5.82
N TRP A 127 -25.64 9.89 5.68
CA TRP A 127 -25.88 8.63 6.39
C TRP A 127 -26.53 7.62 5.45
N GLY A 128 -26.30 6.35 5.63
CA GLY A 128 -26.91 5.33 4.79
C GLY A 128 -26.60 3.91 5.25
N PHE A 129 -27.34 2.99 4.66
CA PHE A 129 -27.14 1.55 4.83
C PHE A 129 -26.92 0.86 3.50
N CYS A 130 -26.26 -0.30 3.55
CA CYS A 130 -26.04 -1.16 2.43
C CYS A 130 -26.67 -2.53 2.71
N ILE A 131 -27.37 -3.08 1.73
CA ILE A 131 -27.96 -4.43 1.79
C ILE A 131 -27.83 -5.12 0.44
N SER A 132 -28.08 -6.42 0.41
CA SER A 132 -28.17 -7.13 -0.87
C SER A 132 -29.42 -6.73 -1.64
N GLU A 133 -29.39 -6.80 -2.96
CA GLU A 133 -30.55 -6.52 -3.81
C GLU A 133 -31.72 -7.48 -3.50
N LYS A 134 -31.42 -8.75 -3.17
CA LYS A 134 -32.42 -9.72 -2.67
C LYS A 134 -33.17 -9.18 -1.46
N THR A 135 -32.46 -8.62 -0.47
CA THR A 135 -33.08 -8.05 0.73
C THR A 135 -33.92 -6.83 0.40
N LYS A 136 -33.48 -5.97 -0.54
CA LYS A 136 -34.25 -4.79 -0.98
C LYS A 136 -35.54 -5.21 -1.68
N LYS A 137 -35.51 -6.23 -2.55
CA LYS A 137 -36.71 -6.78 -3.18
C LYS A 137 -37.70 -7.31 -2.16
N LEU A 138 -37.24 -8.04 -1.12
CA LEU A 138 -38.09 -8.50 -0.01
C LEU A 138 -38.69 -7.31 0.77
N PHE A 139 -37.95 -6.23 0.98
CA PHE A 139 -38.47 -5.01 1.61
C PHE A 139 -39.55 -4.36 0.75
N ASN A 140 -39.37 -4.31 -0.57
CA ASN A 140 -40.35 -3.76 -1.50
C ASN A 140 -41.66 -4.54 -1.49
N ALA A 141 -41.60 -5.86 -1.47
CA ALA A 141 -42.78 -6.71 -1.42
C ALA A 141 -43.54 -6.60 -0.08
N LYS A 142 -42.79 -6.48 1.06
CA LYS A 142 -43.38 -6.55 2.40
C LYS A 142 -43.92 -5.23 2.93
N TYR A 143 -43.31 -4.09 2.59
CA TYR A 143 -43.62 -2.80 3.19
C TYR A 143 -44.19 -1.81 2.19
N LYS A 144 -45.26 -1.10 2.60
CA LYS A 144 -45.89 0.01 1.83
C LYS A 144 -45.01 1.29 1.88
N SER A 145 -45.19 2.21 0.96
CA SER A 145 -44.41 3.49 0.87
C SER A 145 -44.41 4.32 2.13
N LYS A 146 -45.54 4.35 2.85
CA LYS A 146 -45.71 5.12 4.10
C LYS A 146 -45.30 4.35 5.36
N ASP A 147 -44.94 3.04 5.27
CA ASP A 147 -44.44 2.28 6.38
C ASP A 147 -43.16 2.91 6.93
N LYS A 148 -43.07 3.05 8.25
CA LYS A 148 -41.94 3.71 8.91
C LYS A 148 -40.93 2.69 9.42
N PHE A 149 -39.67 3.04 9.27
CA PHE A 149 -38.51 2.33 9.81
C PHE A 149 -37.87 3.19 10.90
N LYS A 150 -37.49 2.57 12.00
CA LYS A 150 -36.74 3.23 13.07
C LYS A 150 -35.25 3.06 12.80
N ILE A 151 -34.54 4.18 12.59
CA ILE A 151 -33.13 4.24 12.20
C ILE A 151 -32.30 4.61 13.43
N LEU A 152 -31.35 3.74 13.79
CA LEU A 152 -30.27 4.08 14.72
C LEU A 152 -28.94 4.01 14.00
N ILE A 153 -28.15 5.09 14.08
CA ILE A 153 -26.73 5.15 13.73
C ILE A 153 -26.02 5.86 14.88
N ASN A 154 -25.40 5.06 15.74
CA ASN A 154 -24.64 5.56 16.88
C ASN A 154 -23.17 5.74 16.49
N THR A 155 -22.90 6.84 15.81
CA THR A 155 -21.55 7.25 15.39
C THR A 155 -21.14 8.56 16.06
N LYS A 156 -19.83 8.79 16.15
CA LYS A 156 -19.25 10.01 16.70
C LYS A 156 -18.10 10.50 15.82
N PHE A 157 -18.14 11.81 15.51
CA PHE A 157 -17.03 12.51 14.86
C PHE A 157 -16.26 13.31 15.92
N ASN A 158 -14.94 13.10 15.99
CA ASN A 158 -14.06 13.83 16.87
C ASN A 158 -13.15 14.77 16.07
N LYS A 159 -13.40 16.08 16.16
CA LYS A 159 -12.59 17.12 15.49
C LYS A 159 -11.18 17.22 16.09
N LYS A 160 -10.99 16.81 17.35
CA LYS A 160 -9.70 16.75 18.05
C LYS A 160 -9.05 15.36 17.95
N GLY A 161 -9.58 14.48 17.10
CA GLY A 161 -9.12 13.12 16.90
C GLY A 161 -7.86 13.03 16.06
N LYS A 162 -7.57 11.82 15.60
CA LYS A 162 -6.33 11.50 14.86
C LYS A 162 -6.56 10.42 13.81
N MET A 163 -5.78 10.48 12.73
CA MET A 163 -5.52 9.39 11.81
C MET A 163 -4.18 8.73 12.18
N LEU A 164 -4.12 7.41 12.11
CA LEU A 164 -2.96 6.62 12.51
C LEU A 164 -2.30 5.94 11.32
N VAL A 165 -0.98 5.97 11.31
CA VAL A 165 -0.12 5.21 10.37
C VAL A 165 0.86 4.38 11.20
N GLY A 166 1.02 3.10 10.84
CA GLY A 166 2.01 2.22 11.44
C GLY A 166 3.27 2.12 10.58
N GLU A 167 4.44 2.24 11.17
CA GLU A 167 5.72 2.09 10.49
C GLU A 167 6.56 1.01 11.19
N TYR A 168 7.08 0.05 10.40
CA TYR A 168 8.06 -0.92 10.87
C TYR A 168 9.33 -0.78 10.03
N PHE A 169 10.44 -0.46 10.69
CA PHE A 169 11.73 -0.25 10.03
C PHE A 169 12.72 -1.33 10.42
N ILE A 170 13.35 -1.94 9.41
CA ILE A 170 14.49 -2.86 9.56
C ILE A 170 15.71 -2.14 9.00
N LYS A 171 16.63 -1.79 9.87
CA LYS A 171 17.88 -1.11 9.50
C LYS A 171 18.79 -2.09 8.75
N GLY A 172 19.33 -1.66 7.62
CA GLY A 172 20.39 -2.33 6.89
C GLY A 172 21.73 -1.62 7.05
N GLU A 173 22.76 -2.13 6.38
CA GLU A 173 24.10 -1.56 6.35
C GLU A 173 24.14 -0.23 5.56
N SER A 174 23.37 -0.16 4.47
CA SER A 174 23.26 1.02 3.63
C SER A 174 22.05 1.89 4.02
N PRO A 175 22.11 3.23 3.85
CA PRO A 175 20.98 4.13 3.99
C PRO A 175 19.91 3.93 2.90
N GLN A 176 20.23 3.23 1.81
CA GLN A 176 19.25 2.91 0.76
C GLN A 176 18.09 2.09 1.33
N GLU A 177 16.87 2.45 0.96
CA GLU A 177 15.66 1.83 1.49
C GLU A 177 14.78 1.23 0.39
N ILE A 178 14.16 0.09 0.70
CA ILE A 178 13.04 -0.47 -0.05
C ILE A 178 11.77 -0.17 0.74
N LEU A 179 10.82 0.59 0.14
CA LEU A 179 9.55 0.93 0.77
C LEU A 179 8.48 -0.11 0.42
N ILE A 180 7.84 -0.69 1.43
CA ILE A 180 6.72 -1.61 1.28
C ILE A 180 5.49 -0.97 1.94
N SER A 181 4.47 -0.63 1.15
CA SER A 181 3.25 0.01 1.61
C SER A 181 2.05 -0.90 1.44
N THR A 182 1.10 -0.82 2.37
CA THR A 182 -0.20 -1.49 2.28
C THR A 182 -1.24 -0.74 3.10
N TYR A 183 -2.48 -0.70 2.62
CA TYR A 183 -3.52 0.05 3.31
C TYR A 183 -4.35 -0.82 4.27
N ILE A 184 -4.89 -0.14 5.31
CA ILE A 184 -5.57 -0.76 6.45
C ILE A 184 -7.01 -0.27 6.65
N CYS A 185 -7.59 0.48 5.72
CA CYS A 185 -8.83 1.23 5.96
C CYS A 185 -10.11 0.51 5.53
N HIS A 186 -10.03 -0.61 4.83
CA HIS A 186 -11.20 -1.33 4.32
C HIS A 186 -11.78 -2.29 5.36
N PRO A 187 -13.06 -2.15 5.78
CA PRO A 187 -13.70 -3.02 6.76
C PRO A 187 -14.15 -4.32 6.13
N SER A 188 -13.92 -5.45 6.77
CA SER A 188 -14.45 -6.77 6.38
C SER A 188 -14.33 -7.10 4.89
N LEU A 189 -13.23 -6.69 4.26
CA LEU A 189 -12.81 -7.07 2.92
C LEU A 189 -11.50 -7.85 3.02
N ALA A 190 -11.50 -9.10 2.53
CA ALA A 190 -10.41 -10.03 2.75
C ALA A 190 -9.28 -9.86 1.73
N ASN A 191 -9.61 -9.85 0.44
CA ASN A 191 -8.63 -9.62 -0.61
C ASN A 191 -8.24 -8.14 -0.69
N ASP A 192 -9.22 -7.24 -0.59
CA ASP A 192 -9.06 -5.78 -0.62
C ASP A 192 -9.26 -5.13 0.78
N ASN A 193 -8.29 -5.03 1.67
CA ASN A 193 -6.88 -5.31 1.48
C ASN A 193 -6.24 -6.05 2.68
N LEU A 194 -6.97 -6.95 3.35
CA LEU A 194 -6.31 -7.76 4.36
C LEU A 194 -5.20 -8.62 3.77
N SER A 195 -5.35 -9.08 2.53
CA SER A 195 -4.32 -9.86 1.85
C SER A 195 -2.97 -9.16 1.81
N GLY A 196 -2.94 -7.87 1.47
CA GLY A 196 -1.72 -7.04 1.48
C GLY A 196 -1.10 -6.93 2.88
N ILE A 197 -1.92 -6.72 3.90
CA ILE A 197 -1.47 -6.67 5.30
C ILE A 197 -0.83 -8.01 5.70
N LEU A 198 -1.47 -9.14 5.40
CA LEU A 198 -0.99 -10.47 5.80
C LEU A 198 0.34 -10.82 5.12
N VAL A 199 0.48 -10.50 3.84
CA VAL A 199 1.74 -10.67 3.10
C VAL A 199 2.83 -9.76 3.68
N ALA A 200 2.53 -8.49 3.96
CA ALA A 200 3.49 -7.56 4.58
C ALA A 200 3.98 -8.07 5.94
N LEU A 201 3.07 -8.59 6.79
CA LEU A 201 3.42 -9.18 8.09
C LEU A 201 4.37 -10.38 7.93
N ASN A 202 4.13 -11.23 6.95
CA ASN A 202 4.97 -12.39 6.66
C ASN A 202 6.37 -11.95 6.19
N LEU A 203 6.44 -10.93 5.30
CA LEU A 203 7.71 -10.35 4.87
C LEU A 203 8.50 -9.75 6.04
N VAL A 204 7.87 -8.96 6.90
CA VAL A 204 8.54 -8.41 8.11
C VAL A 204 9.10 -9.55 8.96
N LYS A 205 8.30 -10.59 9.23
CA LYS A 205 8.74 -11.76 10.04
C LYS A 205 9.91 -12.51 9.41
N HIS A 206 9.98 -12.54 8.09
CA HIS A 206 11.12 -13.14 7.38
C HIS A 206 12.36 -12.26 7.50
N PHE A 207 12.29 -11.01 7.03
CA PHE A 207 13.46 -10.15 6.89
C PHE A 207 14.04 -9.67 8.23
N LYS A 208 13.24 -9.54 9.29
CA LYS A 208 13.76 -9.18 10.62
C LYS A 208 14.70 -10.22 11.24
N LYS A 209 14.74 -11.45 10.72
CA LYS A 209 15.64 -12.51 11.17
C LYS A 209 17.01 -12.48 10.47
N ILE A 210 17.09 -11.76 9.34
CA ILE A 210 18.33 -11.70 8.58
C ILE A 210 19.26 -10.69 9.26
N LYS A 211 20.41 -11.18 9.67
CA LYS A 211 21.53 -10.35 10.14
C LYS A 211 22.18 -9.67 8.92
N ASN A 212 22.68 -8.45 9.08
CA ASN A 212 23.47 -7.75 8.07
C ASN A 212 22.74 -7.57 6.71
N LEU A 213 21.47 -7.13 6.76
CA LEU A 213 20.76 -6.71 5.56
C LEU A 213 21.54 -5.63 4.84
N LYS A 214 21.79 -5.78 3.54
CA LYS A 214 22.58 -4.81 2.76
C LYS A 214 21.88 -3.45 2.62
N LYS A 215 20.56 -3.42 2.62
CA LYS A 215 19.72 -2.21 2.54
C LYS A 215 18.62 -2.25 3.57
N SER A 216 18.13 -1.08 3.95
CA SER A 216 17.04 -0.94 4.90
C SER A 216 15.68 -1.29 4.27
N LEU A 217 14.78 -1.83 5.08
CA LEU A 217 13.39 -2.11 4.67
C LEU A 217 12.43 -1.27 5.52
N ARG A 218 11.54 -0.56 4.87
CA ARG A 218 10.51 0.27 5.50
C ARG A 218 9.13 -0.25 5.13
N PHE A 219 8.40 -0.77 6.11
CA PHE A 219 7.02 -1.21 5.96
C PHE A 219 6.07 -0.17 6.53
N VAL A 220 5.05 0.22 5.75
CA VAL A 220 4.08 1.23 6.14
C VAL A 220 2.66 0.68 6.00
N PHE A 221 1.90 0.77 7.11
CA PHE A 221 0.51 0.37 7.22
C PHE A 221 -0.33 1.63 7.44
N LEU A 222 -1.13 2.02 6.46
CA LEU A 222 -1.76 3.34 6.43
C LEU A 222 -3.19 3.30 5.85
N PRO A 223 -4.05 4.28 6.12
CA PRO A 223 -5.28 4.47 5.37
C PRO A 223 -4.96 4.83 3.92
N GLU A 224 -5.64 4.21 2.96
CA GLU A 224 -5.44 4.47 1.54
C GLU A 224 -5.63 5.95 1.19
N THR A 225 -4.87 6.44 0.22
CA THR A 225 -4.90 7.83 -0.29
C THR A 225 -4.48 8.85 0.77
N ILE A 226 -5.36 9.22 1.70
CA ILE A 226 -5.07 10.27 2.68
C ILE A 226 -3.93 9.89 3.65
N GLY A 227 -3.79 8.59 3.95
CA GLY A 227 -2.70 8.08 4.79
C GLY A 227 -1.35 8.19 4.10
N SER A 228 -1.26 7.78 2.82
CA SER A 228 -0.03 7.90 2.04
C SER A 228 0.33 9.37 1.79
N ILE A 229 -0.64 10.23 1.48
CA ILE A 229 -0.43 11.69 1.35
C ILE A 229 0.13 12.28 2.64
N ALA A 230 -0.46 11.96 3.79
CA ALA A 230 0.00 12.45 5.08
C ALA A 230 1.39 11.93 5.45
N TYR A 231 1.65 10.66 5.15
CA TYR A 231 2.95 10.04 5.40
C TYR A 231 4.04 10.67 4.53
N LEU A 232 3.75 10.93 3.25
CA LEU A 232 4.62 11.63 2.31
C LEU A 232 4.87 13.07 2.75
N ASN A 233 3.83 13.82 3.11
CA ASN A 233 3.98 15.20 3.58
C ASN A 233 4.94 15.31 4.78
N LYS A 234 4.97 14.30 5.66
CA LYS A 234 5.86 14.28 6.82
C LYS A 234 7.29 13.84 6.51
N ASN A 235 7.48 12.92 5.56
CA ASN A 235 8.74 12.18 5.40
C ASN A 235 9.38 12.35 4.02
N LEU A 236 8.88 13.24 3.15
CA LEU A 236 9.25 13.30 1.74
C LEU A 236 10.76 13.39 1.53
N ASN A 237 11.45 14.32 2.20
CA ASN A 237 12.89 14.53 2.03
C ASN A 237 13.70 13.27 2.37
N LEU A 238 13.36 12.60 3.47
CA LEU A 238 13.98 11.33 3.87
C LEU A 238 13.74 10.24 2.82
N LEU A 239 12.50 10.12 2.37
CA LEU A 239 12.12 9.08 1.41
C LEU A 239 12.78 9.32 0.04
N LYS A 240 12.80 10.56 -0.45
CA LYS A 240 13.49 10.92 -1.72
C LYS A 240 14.99 10.66 -1.65
N LYS A 241 15.59 10.88 -0.48
CA LYS A 241 17.01 10.62 -0.27
C LYS A 241 17.33 9.12 -0.31
N ASN A 242 16.53 8.31 0.35
CA ASN A 242 16.90 6.93 0.67
C ASN A 242 16.16 5.86 -0.15
N VAL A 243 14.90 6.09 -0.57
CA VAL A 243 14.09 5.07 -1.25
C VAL A 243 14.54 4.91 -2.70
N ILE A 244 15.12 3.74 -3.00
CA ILE A 244 15.56 3.36 -4.36
C ILE A 244 14.48 2.65 -5.16
N GLY A 245 13.45 2.13 -4.51
CA GLY A 245 12.31 1.41 -5.09
C GLY A 245 11.40 0.87 -4.01
N GLY A 246 10.29 0.26 -4.41
CA GLY A 246 9.38 -0.32 -3.43
C GLY A 246 8.13 -0.92 -4.04
N TYR A 247 7.25 -1.38 -3.16
CA TYR A 247 6.03 -2.09 -3.54
C TYR A 247 4.82 -1.55 -2.78
N ASN A 248 3.75 -1.28 -3.52
CA ASN A 248 2.41 -1.14 -2.98
C ASN A 248 1.72 -2.51 -3.05
N LEU A 249 1.31 -3.05 -1.91
CA LEU A 249 0.75 -4.39 -1.77
C LEU A 249 -0.76 -4.33 -1.63
N THR A 250 -1.48 -4.88 -2.60
CA THR A 250 -2.95 -4.91 -2.60
C THR A 250 -3.48 -6.14 -3.32
N CYS A 251 -4.67 -6.63 -2.94
CA CYS A 251 -5.40 -7.69 -3.64
C CYS A 251 -4.55 -8.94 -3.97
N LEU A 252 -3.83 -9.48 -2.99
CA LEU A 252 -2.81 -10.52 -3.15
C LEU A 252 -3.29 -11.95 -2.86
N GLY A 253 -4.55 -12.13 -2.47
CA GLY A 253 -4.97 -13.37 -1.79
C GLY A 253 -5.88 -14.30 -2.57
N ILE A 254 -6.19 -14.05 -3.84
CA ILE A 254 -7.07 -14.91 -4.63
C ILE A 254 -6.32 -15.77 -5.64
N SER A 255 -6.91 -16.90 -6.02
CA SER A 255 -6.33 -17.85 -6.98
C SER A 255 -6.51 -17.38 -8.42
N SER A 256 -5.86 -16.27 -8.77
CA SER A 256 -5.87 -15.69 -10.12
C SER A 256 -4.46 -15.43 -10.62
N GLN A 257 -4.32 -14.96 -11.85
CA GLN A 257 -3.03 -14.63 -12.45
C GLN A 257 -2.31 -13.53 -11.67
N HIS A 258 -1.03 -13.71 -11.38
CA HIS A 258 -0.17 -12.65 -10.85
C HIS A 258 -0.17 -11.44 -11.79
N SER A 259 -0.21 -10.26 -11.22
CA SER A 259 -0.33 -9.02 -11.97
C SER A 259 0.41 -7.89 -11.29
N TYR A 260 0.74 -6.86 -12.04
CA TYR A 260 1.40 -5.67 -11.48
C TYR A 260 1.20 -4.42 -12.34
N ILE A 261 1.30 -3.26 -11.70
CA ILE A 261 1.47 -1.96 -12.36
C ILE A 261 2.91 -1.51 -12.07
N PRO A 262 3.76 -1.30 -13.08
CA PRO A 262 5.12 -0.80 -12.87
C PRO A 262 5.11 0.61 -12.30
N SER A 263 6.26 1.07 -11.78
CA SER A 263 6.46 2.48 -11.47
C SER A 263 6.23 3.35 -12.71
N LYS A 264 5.98 4.65 -12.52
CA LYS A 264 5.62 5.60 -13.59
C LYS A 264 6.57 5.52 -14.80
N TYR A 265 7.87 5.44 -14.57
CA TYR A 265 8.88 5.40 -15.64
C TYR A 265 9.35 3.98 -16.00
N LYS A 266 8.86 2.95 -15.30
CA LYS A 266 9.12 1.52 -15.60
C LYS A 266 10.61 1.11 -15.50
N ASN A 267 11.44 1.89 -14.84
CA ASN A 267 12.90 1.74 -14.78
C ASN A 267 13.47 1.67 -13.35
N SER A 268 12.62 1.40 -12.36
CA SER A 268 13.05 1.32 -10.96
C SER A 268 13.69 -0.04 -10.62
N PRO A 269 14.53 -0.09 -9.57
CA PRO A 269 15.02 -1.37 -9.02
C PRO A 269 13.89 -2.35 -8.71
N SER A 270 12.73 -1.90 -8.22
CA SER A 270 11.57 -2.74 -7.95
C SER A 270 10.93 -3.29 -9.22
N ASP A 271 10.85 -2.50 -10.31
CA ASP A 271 10.33 -2.99 -11.61
C ASP A 271 11.19 -4.11 -12.18
N PHE A 272 12.52 -3.94 -12.17
CA PHE A 272 13.44 -4.94 -12.67
C PHE A 272 13.47 -6.20 -11.81
N ALA A 273 13.52 -6.01 -10.48
CA ALA A 273 13.58 -7.14 -9.55
C ALA A 273 12.28 -7.96 -9.55
N LEU A 274 11.13 -7.31 -9.71
CA LEU A 274 9.85 -8.01 -9.80
C LEU A 274 9.75 -8.86 -11.07
N LYS A 275 10.16 -8.32 -12.22
CA LYS A 275 10.22 -9.06 -13.49
C LYS A 275 11.16 -10.28 -13.37
N GLU A 276 12.34 -10.07 -12.79
CA GLU A 276 13.32 -11.15 -12.57
C GLU A 276 12.80 -12.20 -11.58
N SER A 277 12.07 -11.77 -10.52
CA SER A 277 11.41 -12.69 -9.59
C SER A 277 10.40 -13.58 -10.30
N TYR A 278 9.53 -13.01 -11.12
CA TYR A 278 8.55 -13.77 -11.92
C TYR A 278 9.25 -14.77 -12.86
N LYS A 279 10.32 -14.33 -13.55
CA LYS A 279 11.12 -15.21 -14.42
C LYS A 279 11.70 -16.39 -13.66
N LYS A 280 12.36 -16.14 -12.50
CA LYS A 280 12.97 -17.20 -11.67
C LYS A 280 11.95 -18.17 -11.10
N LEU A 281 10.74 -17.71 -10.80
CA LEU A 281 9.65 -18.55 -10.31
C LEU A 281 8.79 -19.16 -11.42
N LYS A 282 9.17 -18.98 -12.71
CA LYS A 282 8.44 -19.47 -13.89
C LYS A 282 6.98 -19.00 -13.94
N ILE A 283 6.70 -17.79 -13.46
CA ILE A 283 5.38 -17.17 -13.44
C ILE A 283 5.25 -16.19 -14.60
N LYS A 284 4.15 -16.27 -15.36
CA LYS A 284 3.79 -15.30 -16.41
C LYS A 284 2.76 -14.30 -15.86
N PRO A 285 3.19 -13.10 -15.42
CA PRO A 285 2.29 -12.12 -14.85
C PRO A 285 1.57 -11.32 -15.93
N LYS A 286 0.37 -10.79 -15.60
CA LYS A 286 -0.28 -9.73 -16.38
C LYS A 286 0.31 -8.38 -15.97
N LYS A 287 0.79 -7.62 -16.94
CA LYS A 287 1.29 -6.25 -16.75
C LYS A 287 0.21 -5.26 -17.17
N TYR A 288 -0.13 -4.34 -16.30
CA TYR A 288 -1.02 -3.23 -16.59
C TYR A 288 -0.23 -1.95 -16.89
N SER A 289 -0.88 -1.00 -17.55
CA SER A 289 -0.32 0.35 -17.74
C SER A 289 -0.34 1.14 -16.42
N PHE A 290 0.61 2.05 -16.24
CA PHE A 290 0.56 3.01 -15.13
C PHE A 290 -0.68 3.94 -15.21
N LEU A 291 -1.26 4.11 -16.38
CA LEU A 291 -2.52 4.85 -16.55
C LEU A 291 -3.72 4.16 -15.91
N GLU A 292 -3.63 2.85 -15.66
CA GLU A 292 -4.65 2.05 -14.98
C GLU A 292 -4.45 1.99 -13.45
N ARG A 293 -3.60 2.86 -12.90
CA ARG A 293 -3.38 3.02 -11.47
C ARG A 293 -4.67 3.40 -10.74
N GLY A 294 -4.81 3.00 -9.49
CA GLY A 294 -6.03 3.29 -8.70
C GLY A 294 -5.82 3.26 -7.18
N SER A 295 -4.66 2.80 -6.70
CA SER A 295 -4.32 2.73 -5.29
C SER A 295 -3.21 3.72 -4.91
N ASP A 296 -2.44 3.44 -3.86
CA ASP A 296 -1.44 4.37 -3.29
C ASP A 296 -0.22 4.64 -4.19
N GLU A 297 0.03 3.81 -5.22
CA GLU A 297 1.05 4.11 -6.23
C GLU A 297 0.83 5.47 -6.91
N ARG A 298 -0.43 5.95 -6.99
CA ARG A 298 -0.77 7.28 -7.49
C ARG A 298 -0.08 8.37 -6.70
N GLN A 299 0.00 8.19 -5.39
CA GLN A 299 0.57 9.17 -4.49
C GLN A 299 2.09 9.12 -4.52
N TYR A 300 2.64 7.92 -4.45
CA TYR A 300 4.11 7.72 -4.46
C TYR A 300 4.75 8.17 -5.77
N ASN A 301 4.14 7.88 -6.91
CA ASN A 301 4.68 8.23 -8.23
C ASN A 301 4.18 9.60 -8.75
N SER A 302 3.48 10.41 -7.95
CA SER A 302 2.98 11.71 -8.39
C SER A 302 4.11 12.70 -8.64
N PRO A 303 3.90 13.71 -9.53
CA PRO A 303 4.90 14.72 -9.81
C PRO A 303 5.40 15.43 -8.55
N GLY A 304 6.71 15.61 -8.42
CA GLY A 304 7.36 16.22 -7.26
C GLY A 304 7.61 15.24 -6.10
N ILE A 305 6.85 14.16 -5.99
CA ILE A 305 7.11 13.02 -5.08
C ILE A 305 8.10 12.06 -5.75
N ASP A 306 7.73 11.52 -6.92
CA ASP A 306 8.56 10.70 -7.81
C ASP A 306 9.28 9.52 -7.13
N LEU A 307 8.63 8.90 -6.15
CA LEU A 307 9.11 7.65 -5.54
C LEU A 307 8.73 6.46 -6.42
N PRO A 308 9.70 5.65 -6.86
CA PRO A 308 9.47 4.61 -7.85
C PRO A 308 8.86 3.35 -7.23
N ILE A 309 7.55 3.40 -6.97
CA ILE A 309 6.80 2.31 -6.33
C ILE A 309 6.00 1.52 -7.36
N THR A 310 6.22 0.21 -7.37
CA THR A 310 5.52 -0.78 -8.20
C THR A 310 4.34 -1.36 -7.43
N THR A 311 3.14 -1.43 -8.01
CA THR A 311 2.01 -2.11 -7.36
C THR A 311 1.98 -3.58 -7.74
N VAL A 312 1.83 -4.44 -6.74
CA VAL A 312 1.77 -5.91 -6.91
C VAL A 312 0.42 -6.41 -6.42
N PHE A 313 -0.24 -7.22 -7.24
CA PHE A 313 -1.49 -7.88 -6.93
C PHE A 313 -1.64 -9.21 -7.70
N ARG A 314 -2.64 -10.01 -7.33
CA ARG A 314 -3.05 -11.16 -8.15
C ARG A 314 -4.21 -10.80 -9.08
N SER A 315 -5.19 -10.06 -8.56
CA SER A 315 -6.20 -9.42 -9.39
C SER A 315 -6.17 -7.93 -9.17
N LYS A 316 -6.19 -7.16 -10.26
CA LYS A 316 -6.26 -5.71 -10.17
C LYS A 316 -7.57 -5.31 -9.49
N PHE A 317 -7.52 -4.32 -8.60
CA PHE A 317 -8.71 -3.69 -8.03
C PHE A 317 -9.71 -3.34 -9.14
N ALA A 318 -11.01 -3.36 -8.84
CA ALA A 318 -12.13 -3.13 -9.76
C ALA A 318 -12.20 -4.08 -10.98
N THR A 319 -11.48 -5.22 -10.99
CA THR A 319 -11.56 -6.19 -12.11
C THR A 319 -12.12 -7.55 -11.71
N PHE A 320 -12.34 -7.81 -10.44
CA PHE A 320 -12.98 -9.03 -9.96
C PHE A 320 -14.37 -8.73 -9.38
N LYS A 321 -15.28 -9.67 -9.55
CA LYS A 321 -16.70 -9.49 -9.22
C LYS A 321 -16.97 -9.17 -7.75
N GLU A 322 -16.17 -9.72 -6.86
CA GLU A 322 -16.29 -9.58 -5.40
C GLU A 322 -15.78 -8.23 -4.89
N TYR A 323 -15.09 -7.45 -5.74
CA TYR A 323 -14.49 -6.17 -5.38
C TYR A 323 -15.51 -5.22 -4.72
N HIS A 324 -15.12 -4.67 -3.57
CA HIS A 324 -15.94 -3.75 -2.78
C HIS A 324 -17.33 -4.30 -2.41
N THR A 325 -17.41 -5.60 -2.12
CA THR A 325 -18.64 -6.26 -1.66
C THR A 325 -18.39 -7.22 -0.50
N SER A 326 -19.47 -7.66 0.16
CA SER A 326 -19.42 -8.70 1.20
C SER A 326 -18.97 -10.08 0.69
N MET A 327 -18.87 -10.25 -0.62
CA MET A 327 -18.35 -11.48 -1.24
C MET A 327 -16.82 -11.54 -1.18
N ASP A 328 -16.13 -10.42 -0.97
CA ASP A 328 -14.70 -10.39 -0.68
C ASP A 328 -14.43 -10.81 0.77
N ASN A 329 -14.59 -12.08 1.04
CA ASN A 329 -14.47 -12.70 2.36
C ASN A 329 -13.36 -13.78 2.40
N PHE A 330 -13.27 -14.53 3.51
CA PHE A 330 -12.26 -15.58 3.68
C PHE A 330 -12.61 -16.93 3.02
N GLU A 331 -13.77 -17.05 2.38
CA GLU A 331 -14.08 -18.15 1.48
C GLU A 331 -13.50 -17.90 0.10
N PHE A 332 -13.50 -16.62 -0.33
CA PHE A 332 -12.88 -16.14 -1.55
C PHE A 332 -11.35 -16.09 -1.44
N LEU A 333 -10.79 -15.81 -0.26
CA LEU A 333 -9.37 -15.68 -0.01
C LEU A 333 -8.67 -17.03 0.13
N SER A 334 -7.59 -17.27 -0.60
CA SER A 334 -6.79 -18.50 -0.56
C SER A 334 -5.48 -18.34 0.20
N SER A 335 -5.24 -19.22 1.19
CA SER A 335 -3.95 -19.29 1.89
C SER A 335 -2.77 -19.62 0.95
N LYS A 336 -2.99 -20.47 -0.07
CA LYS A 336 -2.00 -20.78 -1.10
C LYS A 336 -1.67 -19.54 -1.94
N ALA A 337 -2.68 -18.78 -2.35
CA ALA A 337 -2.48 -17.57 -3.13
C ALA A 337 -1.68 -16.50 -2.36
N LEU A 338 -1.93 -16.36 -1.05
CA LEU A 338 -1.13 -15.51 -0.17
C LEU A 338 0.33 -15.97 -0.11
N ASP A 339 0.58 -17.27 -0.02
CA ASP A 339 1.93 -17.84 0.03
C ASP A 339 2.69 -17.63 -1.29
N ASP A 340 2.03 -17.84 -2.41
CA ASP A 340 2.62 -17.59 -3.73
C ASP A 340 2.97 -16.11 -3.92
N SER A 341 2.09 -15.21 -3.50
CA SER A 341 2.34 -13.76 -3.53
C SER A 341 3.50 -13.36 -2.62
N TYR A 342 3.54 -13.92 -1.40
CA TYR A 342 4.67 -13.74 -0.48
C TYR A 342 5.99 -14.19 -1.11
N LYS A 343 6.04 -15.37 -1.76
CA LYS A 343 7.24 -15.89 -2.41
C LYS A 343 7.76 -14.97 -3.51
N VAL A 344 6.86 -14.45 -4.35
CA VAL A 344 7.20 -13.51 -5.43
C VAL A 344 7.81 -12.23 -4.87
N ILE A 345 7.14 -11.60 -3.90
CA ILE A 345 7.58 -10.32 -3.35
C ILE A 345 8.86 -10.50 -2.53
N LYS A 346 8.95 -11.56 -1.74
CA LYS A 346 10.18 -11.93 -1.00
C LYS A 346 11.36 -12.04 -1.97
N LYS A 347 11.22 -12.83 -3.03
CA LYS A 347 12.28 -13.03 -4.04
C LYS A 347 12.67 -11.72 -4.71
N SER A 348 11.69 -10.86 -5.00
CA SER A 348 11.95 -9.56 -5.60
C SER A 348 12.76 -8.65 -4.64
N ILE A 349 12.43 -8.60 -3.36
CA ILE A 349 13.19 -7.86 -2.35
C ILE A 349 14.61 -8.43 -2.23
N GLU A 350 14.78 -9.75 -2.17
CA GLU A 350 16.09 -10.41 -2.12
C GLU A 350 16.98 -10.02 -3.32
N ILE A 351 16.40 -9.91 -4.52
CA ILE A 351 17.13 -9.47 -5.72
C ILE A 351 17.63 -8.03 -5.57
N ILE A 352 16.81 -7.12 -5.05
CA ILE A 352 17.24 -5.72 -4.80
C ILE A 352 18.34 -5.69 -3.73
N LEU A 353 18.20 -6.46 -2.66
CA LEU A 353 19.17 -6.51 -1.56
C LEU A 353 20.54 -7.01 -2.04
N ALA A 354 20.58 -7.96 -2.98
CA ALA A 354 21.82 -8.54 -3.52
C ALA A 354 22.55 -7.62 -4.51
N LYS A 355 21.88 -6.62 -5.09
CA LYS A 355 22.47 -5.73 -6.11
C LYS A 355 23.05 -4.45 -5.48
N LYS A 356 24.09 -3.92 -6.11
CA LYS A 356 24.66 -2.60 -5.78
C LYS A 356 24.03 -1.54 -6.70
N TYR A 357 23.53 -0.47 -6.10
CA TYR A 357 22.97 0.69 -6.80
C TYR A 357 23.77 1.92 -6.42
N PRO A 358 24.86 2.22 -7.15
CA PRO A 358 25.72 3.35 -6.86
C PRO A 358 24.96 4.66 -6.95
N LYS A 359 25.20 5.56 -5.98
CA LYS A 359 24.62 6.89 -5.97
C LYS A 359 25.71 7.95 -5.73
N SER A 360 25.78 8.95 -6.61
CA SER A 360 26.71 10.05 -6.44
C SER A 360 26.42 10.82 -5.15
N LYS A 361 27.50 11.14 -4.42
CA LYS A 361 27.45 11.96 -3.20
C LYS A 361 27.64 13.45 -3.49
N VAL A 362 28.00 13.80 -4.71
CA VAL A 362 28.25 15.17 -5.15
C VAL A 362 27.24 15.58 -6.21
N LEU A 363 26.88 16.84 -6.21
CA LEU A 363 26.09 17.46 -7.26
C LEU A 363 27.04 18.02 -8.34
N GLY A 364 26.67 17.81 -9.60
CA GLY A 364 27.52 18.16 -10.72
C GLY A 364 28.75 17.26 -10.83
N GLU A 365 29.70 17.66 -11.66
CA GLU A 365 30.96 16.97 -11.86
C GLU A 365 31.92 17.25 -10.69
N PRO A 366 32.50 16.19 -10.07
CA PRO A 366 33.45 16.42 -8.98
C PRO A 366 34.77 17.04 -9.47
N PHE A 367 35.42 17.81 -8.63
CA PHE A 367 36.75 18.36 -8.90
C PHE A 367 37.80 17.22 -8.85
N MET A 368 38.02 16.60 -10.02
CA MET A 368 38.85 15.39 -10.15
C MET A 368 40.35 15.71 -9.93
N SER A 369 40.85 16.89 -10.40
CA SER A 369 42.24 17.32 -10.23
C SER A 369 42.63 17.44 -8.75
N LYS A 370 41.76 17.99 -7.90
CA LYS A 370 41.98 18.07 -6.44
C LYS A 370 42.19 16.68 -5.80
N ARG A 371 41.73 15.62 -6.45
CA ARG A 371 41.84 14.24 -5.99
C ARG A 371 42.94 13.44 -6.70
N GLY A 372 43.79 14.10 -7.51
CA GLY A 372 44.82 13.42 -8.28
C GLY A 372 44.31 12.47 -9.36
N MET A 373 43.03 12.61 -9.75
CA MET A 373 42.34 11.69 -10.68
C MET A 373 42.19 12.31 -12.10
N TYR A 374 42.82 13.41 -12.39
CA TYR A 374 42.79 14.05 -13.69
C TYR A 374 44.19 14.04 -14.31
N PRO A 375 44.34 13.72 -15.60
CA PRO A 375 45.68 13.71 -16.23
C PRO A 375 46.25 15.11 -16.38
N THR A 376 47.55 15.25 -16.16
CA THR A 376 48.27 16.53 -16.36
C THR A 376 48.57 16.79 -17.82
N ILE A 377 48.62 15.74 -18.67
CA ILE A 377 48.90 15.81 -20.09
C ILE A 377 47.72 15.24 -20.87
N SER A 378 47.19 16.03 -21.81
CA SER A 378 46.14 15.60 -22.72
C SER A 378 46.74 15.11 -24.04
N LYS A 379 46.39 13.88 -24.47
CA LYS A 379 46.85 13.31 -25.77
C LYS A 379 45.64 12.98 -26.64
N LYS A 380 45.75 13.19 -27.96
CA LYS A 380 44.72 12.84 -28.94
C LYS A 380 44.43 11.32 -28.87
N ASN A 381 43.15 10.95 -28.90
CA ASN A 381 42.64 9.57 -28.90
C ASN A 381 42.93 8.74 -27.62
N ASN A 382 43.25 9.35 -26.51
CA ASN A 382 43.52 8.62 -25.27
C ASN A 382 42.27 8.59 -24.37
N VAL A 383 41.80 7.38 -24.03
CA VAL A 383 40.69 7.21 -23.06
C VAL A 383 41.29 7.14 -21.65
N TYR A 384 41.24 8.26 -20.95
CA TYR A 384 41.79 8.37 -19.60
C TYR A 384 40.90 7.66 -18.57
N LEU A 385 41.49 7.21 -17.46
CA LEU A 385 40.77 6.68 -16.32
C LEU A 385 39.74 7.68 -15.78
N SER A 386 40.07 8.99 -15.79
CA SER A 386 39.16 10.08 -15.40
C SER A 386 37.85 10.06 -16.21
N SER A 387 37.90 9.86 -17.52
CA SER A 387 36.72 9.78 -18.37
C SER A 387 35.82 8.60 -17.97
N LYS A 388 36.41 7.40 -17.76
CA LYS A 388 35.67 6.24 -17.31
C LYS A 388 35.00 6.44 -15.94
N LEU A 389 35.66 7.15 -15.01
CA LEU A 389 35.13 7.49 -13.70
C LEU A 389 33.98 8.51 -13.78
N LEU A 390 34.10 9.52 -14.64
CA LEU A 390 33.08 10.51 -14.87
C LEU A 390 31.85 9.89 -15.55
N ASP A 391 32.05 9.07 -16.57
CA ASP A 391 30.96 8.32 -17.21
C ASP A 391 30.20 7.44 -16.17
N PHE A 392 30.94 6.76 -15.27
CA PHE A 392 30.34 5.98 -14.21
C PHE A 392 29.49 6.86 -13.28
N LEU A 393 29.97 8.04 -12.91
CA LEU A 393 29.26 8.99 -12.03
C LEU A 393 27.98 9.51 -12.67
N GLN A 394 27.94 9.76 -13.98
CA GLN A 394 26.75 10.23 -14.69
C GLN A 394 25.55 9.27 -14.55
N TYR A 395 25.81 7.97 -14.44
CA TYR A 395 24.77 6.95 -14.28
C TYR A 395 24.64 6.44 -12.84
N SER A 396 25.36 7.07 -11.89
CA SER A 396 25.28 6.74 -10.46
C SER A 396 24.12 7.51 -9.78
N ASP A 397 22.90 7.21 -10.18
CA ASP A 397 21.67 7.87 -9.72
C ASP A 397 20.97 7.13 -8.57
N GLY A 398 21.54 5.99 -8.11
CA GLY A 398 20.94 5.12 -7.10
C GLY A 398 19.85 4.19 -7.65
N LYS A 399 19.55 4.22 -8.95
CA LYS A 399 18.53 3.38 -9.63
C LYS A 399 19.16 2.37 -10.57
N ASN A 400 20.26 2.72 -11.21
CA ASN A 400 21.03 1.84 -12.05
C ASN A 400 21.88 0.89 -11.21
N ASP A 401 21.76 -0.43 -11.45
CA ASP A 401 22.69 -1.38 -10.86
C ASP A 401 24.01 -1.43 -11.65
N LEU A 402 25.04 -2.03 -11.06
CA LEU A 402 26.37 -2.10 -11.64
C LEU A 402 26.38 -2.69 -13.06
N LYS A 403 25.53 -3.70 -13.32
CA LYS A 403 25.41 -4.30 -14.66
C LYS A 403 24.76 -3.35 -15.67
N SER A 404 23.80 -2.55 -15.22
CA SER A 404 23.17 -1.52 -16.06
C SER A 404 24.17 -0.40 -16.38
N ILE A 405 24.93 0.06 -15.39
CA ILE A 405 25.98 1.07 -15.61
C ILE A 405 27.04 0.54 -16.59
N SER A 406 27.56 -0.68 -16.39
CA SER A 406 28.52 -1.33 -17.28
C SER A 406 28.07 -1.31 -18.75
N LYS A 407 26.79 -1.59 -19.01
CA LYS A 407 26.23 -1.54 -20.37
C LYS A 407 26.15 -0.12 -20.93
N LEU A 408 25.70 0.84 -20.11
CA LEU A 408 25.52 2.24 -20.51
C LEU A 408 26.83 2.91 -20.87
N ILE A 409 27.90 2.65 -20.08
CA ILE A 409 29.24 3.22 -20.31
C ILE A 409 30.13 2.34 -21.19
N LYS A 410 29.60 1.22 -21.73
CA LYS A 410 30.29 0.29 -22.62
C LYS A 410 31.61 -0.27 -22.05
N LEU A 411 31.67 -0.48 -20.74
CA LEU A 411 32.78 -1.15 -20.04
C LEU A 411 32.37 -2.56 -19.64
N ASN A 412 33.34 -3.48 -19.56
CA ASN A 412 33.08 -4.79 -18.95
C ASN A 412 32.84 -4.68 -17.44
N LEU A 413 32.34 -5.73 -16.80
CA LEU A 413 31.99 -5.72 -15.38
C LEU A 413 33.19 -5.51 -14.46
N ASP A 414 34.38 -6.03 -14.84
CA ASP A 414 35.59 -5.91 -14.03
C ASP A 414 36.12 -4.49 -14.02
N GLU A 415 36.18 -3.83 -15.18
CA GLU A 415 36.50 -2.40 -15.28
C GLU A 415 35.49 -1.54 -14.52
N THR A 416 34.21 -1.83 -14.66
CA THR A 416 33.14 -1.13 -13.94
C THR A 416 33.27 -1.32 -12.42
N GLN A 417 33.67 -2.50 -11.94
CA GLN A 417 33.96 -2.72 -10.53
C GLN A 417 35.21 -1.98 -10.04
N LYS A 418 36.26 -1.87 -10.88
CA LYS A 418 37.46 -1.06 -10.58
C LYS A 418 37.06 0.41 -10.42
N CYS A 419 36.27 0.98 -11.37
CA CYS A 419 35.75 2.34 -11.25
C CYS A 419 34.96 2.54 -9.95
N LEU A 420 34.06 1.63 -9.62
CA LEU A 420 33.29 1.68 -8.38
C LEU A 420 34.19 1.73 -7.14
N LYS A 421 35.20 0.85 -7.05
CA LYS A 421 36.14 0.82 -5.91
C LYS A 421 36.91 2.14 -5.76
N ILE A 422 37.39 2.73 -6.87
CA ILE A 422 38.10 4.01 -6.87
C ILE A 422 37.15 5.13 -6.38
N LEU A 423 35.92 5.21 -6.90
CA LEU A 423 34.96 6.24 -6.55
C LEU A 423 34.51 6.14 -5.08
N ILE A 424 34.38 4.92 -4.53
CA ILE A 424 34.09 4.70 -3.10
C ILE A 424 35.27 5.17 -2.26
N LYS A 425 36.52 4.77 -2.60
CA LYS A 425 37.73 5.18 -1.88
C LYS A 425 37.85 6.70 -1.80
N ASN A 426 37.45 7.41 -2.85
CA ASN A 426 37.47 8.87 -2.93
C ASN A 426 36.21 9.56 -2.39
N ASN A 427 35.33 8.81 -1.70
CA ASN A 427 34.09 9.30 -1.09
C ASN A 427 33.12 10.00 -2.07
N LEU A 428 33.13 9.61 -3.34
CA LEU A 428 32.29 10.18 -4.40
C LEU A 428 30.98 9.40 -4.61
N ILE A 429 30.91 8.15 -4.14
CA ILE A 429 29.74 7.27 -4.29
C ILE A 429 29.37 6.62 -2.95
N GLU A 430 28.07 6.49 -2.73
CA GLU A 430 27.44 5.58 -1.75
C GLU A 430 26.76 4.39 -2.45
N ILE A 431 26.63 3.24 -1.73
CA ILE A 431 26.02 1.99 -2.26
C ILE A 431 24.85 1.57 -1.36
#